data_37bc2bda96072a35da092d24ca48db75
#
_entry.id   37bc2bda96072a35da092d24ca48db75
#
_cell.length_a   1.000
_cell.length_b   1.000
_cell.length_c   1.000
_cell.angle_alpha   90.00
_cell.angle_beta   90.00
_cell.angle_gamma   90.00
#
_symmetry.space_group_name_H-M   'P 1'
#
loop_
_entity.id
_entity.type
_entity.pdbx_description
1 polymer ?
#
loop_
_entity_poly.entity_id
_entity_poly.type
_entity_poly.pdbx_seq_one_letter_code
_entity_poly.pdbx_strand_id
1 'polypeptide(L)'
;GDRVTIYLTMIPELAYTMLACARIGAIHSIIFGGFSPDSISGRINDCESDYVITADEGIRGGKTIHLKSITDEALVECPKVKKCIVIKRTGNRINWDESRDVWYHDMIKNVSSNCEPEEMSAEDPLFILYTSGSTGKPKGVLHTTGGYMVYASMTCLLYTSPSPRDTNP
;
A
#
# COMPACT_ATOMS: atom_id res chain seq x y z
N GLY A 1 -5.30 9.35 -10.19
CA GLY A 1 -3.93 9.14 -10.60
C GLY A 1 -2.86 9.45 -9.55
N ASP A 2 -3.23 9.87 -8.33
CA ASP A 2 -2.26 10.07 -7.24
C ASP A 2 -1.57 8.77 -6.87
N ARG A 3 -0.28 8.83 -6.51
CA ARG A 3 0.51 7.65 -6.15
C ARG A 3 0.67 7.58 -4.64
N VAL A 4 0.39 6.40 -4.09
CA VAL A 4 0.36 6.14 -2.64
C VAL A 4 1.29 4.98 -2.31
N THR A 5 2.30 5.22 -1.50
CA THR A 5 3.12 4.14 -0.93
C THR A 5 2.52 3.67 0.39
N ILE A 6 2.35 2.36 0.54
CA ILE A 6 1.80 1.74 1.74
C ILE A 6 2.91 0.91 2.40
N TYR A 7 3.39 1.35 3.56
CA TYR A 7 4.40 0.66 4.35
C TYR A 7 3.81 0.24 5.69
N LEU A 8 3.19 -0.93 5.71
CA LEU A 8 2.48 -1.48 6.86
C LEU A 8 2.84 -2.95 7.11
N THR A 9 2.62 -3.41 8.31
CA THR A 9 2.53 -4.84 8.62
C THR A 9 1.13 -5.36 8.27
N MET A 10 0.90 -6.68 8.42
CA MET A 10 -0.38 -7.32 8.12
C MET A 10 -1.45 -6.92 9.15
N ILE A 11 -2.07 -5.78 8.93
CA ILE A 11 -3.18 -5.24 9.73
C ILE A 11 -4.37 -4.95 8.81
N PRO A 12 -5.61 -4.88 9.33
CA PRO A 12 -6.80 -4.62 8.51
C PRO A 12 -6.71 -3.37 7.66
N GLU A 13 -6.07 -2.33 8.19
CA GLU A 13 -5.88 -1.04 7.51
C GLU A 13 -5.06 -1.17 6.21
N LEU A 14 -4.17 -2.17 6.10
CA LEU A 14 -3.48 -2.46 4.85
C LEU A 14 -4.48 -2.82 3.75
N ALA A 15 -5.41 -3.73 4.04
CA ALA A 15 -6.44 -4.15 3.08
C ALA A 15 -7.39 -3.01 2.74
N TYR A 16 -7.84 -2.24 3.76
CA TYR A 16 -8.72 -1.08 3.52
C TYR A 16 -8.06 -0.04 2.63
N THR A 17 -6.79 0.24 2.85
CA THR A 17 -6.06 1.23 2.07
C THR A 17 -5.89 0.81 0.62
N MET A 18 -5.57 -0.46 0.36
CA MET A 18 -5.48 -0.99 -1.00
C MET A 18 -6.81 -0.83 -1.74
N LEU A 19 -7.90 -1.27 -1.11
CA LEU A 19 -9.24 -1.20 -1.69
C LEU A 19 -9.72 0.25 -1.86
N ALA A 20 -9.38 1.13 -0.93
CA ALA A 20 -9.69 2.56 -1.03
C ALA A 20 -8.95 3.20 -2.21
N CYS A 21 -7.65 2.91 -2.39
CA CYS A 21 -6.88 3.39 -3.54
C CYS A 21 -7.53 2.93 -4.85
N ALA A 22 -7.86 1.65 -4.96
CA ALA A 22 -8.54 1.12 -6.15
C ALA A 22 -9.88 1.82 -6.41
N ARG A 23 -10.65 2.10 -5.33
CA ARG A 23 -11.96 2.75 -5.45
C ARG A 23 -11.91 4.18 -5.97
N ILE A 24 -10.87 4.93 -5.64
CA ILE A 24 -10.72 6.35 -6.02
C ILE A 24 -9.75 6.56 -7.19
N GLY A 25 -9.33 5.50 -7.87
CA GLY A 25 -8.38 5.58 -8.99
C GLY A 25 -6.97 6.03 -8.59
N ALA A 26 -6.58 5.85 -7.32
CA ALA A 26 -5.22 6.10 -6.86
C ALA A 26 -4.33 4.87 -7.08
N ILE A 27 -3.10 5.09 -7.54
CA ILE A 27 -2.14 4.03 -7.83
C ILE A 27 -1.36 3.72 -6.54
N HIS A 28 -1.51 2.52 -5.99
CA HIS A 28 -0.80 2.17 -4.78
C HIS A 28 0.42 1.29 -5.02
N SER A 29 1.42 1.43 -4.15
CA SER A 29 2.58 0.55 -4.09
C SER A 29 2.77 0.07 -2.66
N ILE A 30 2.80 -1.26 -2.47
CA ILE A 30 2.94 -1.86 -1.14
C ILE A 30 4.41 -2.18 -0.90
N ILE A 31 4.89 -1.79 0.27
CA ILE A 31 6.22 -2.13 0.77
C ILE A 31 6.04 -2.98 2.04
N PHE A 32 6.75 -4.08 2.06
CA PHE A 32 6.70 -5.03 3.17
C PHE A 32 7.30 -4.44 4.46
N GLY A 33 6.56 -4.56 5.57
CA GLY A 33 7.00 -4.07 6.88
C GLY A 33 8.29 -4.76 7.33
N GLY A 34 9.35 -3.96 7.53
CA GLY A 34 10.68 -4.42 7.90
C GLY A 34 11.75 -4.21 6.82
N PHE A 35 11.42 -3.56 5.70
CA PHE A 35 12.43 -3.09 4.76
C PHE A 35 13.23 -1.91 5.33
N SER A 36 14.48 -1.75 4.86
CA SER A 36 15.37 -0.65 5.25
C SER A 36 14.89 0.70 4.71
N PRO A 37 15.27 1.83 5.35
CA PRO A 37 14.96 3.17 4.86
C PRO A 37 15.36 3.38 3.40
N ASP A 38 16.56 2.99 2.98
CA ASP A 38 17.03 3.09 1.59
C ASP A 38 16.13 2.33 0.61
N SER A 39 15.66 1.16 1.02
CA SER A 39 14.77 0.34 0.20
C SER A 39 13.40 0.97 0.04
N ILE A 40 12.95 1.73 1.04
CA ILE A 40 11.67 2.46 1.03
C ILE A 40 11.81 3.72 0.19
N SER A 41 12.83 4.55 0.46
CA SER A 41 13.06 5.80 -0.27
C SER A 41 13.26 5.56 -1.77
N GLY A 42 14.02 4.51 -2.13
CA GLY A 42 14.21 4.13 -3.52
C GLY A 42 12.90 3.83 -4.26
N ARG A 43 11.94 3.13 -3.62
CA ARG A 43 10.63 2.83 -4.21
C ARG A 43 9.72 4.05 -4.27
N ILE A 44 9.71 4.87 -3.22
CA ILE A 44 8.93 6.12 -3.17
C ILE A 44 9.36 7.05 -4.32
N ASN A 45 10.66 7.20 -4.51
CA ASN A 45 11.19 8.07 -5.56
C ASN A 45 10.98 7.49 -6.96
N ASP A 46 11.13 6.18 -7.14
CA ASP A 46 10.92 5.51 -8.43
C ASP A 46 9.46 5.60 -8.90
N CYS A 47 8.50 5.36 -8.00
CA CYS A 47 7.08 5.50 -8.32
C CYS A 47 6.54 6.92 -8.11
N GLU A 48 7.39 7.87 -7.69
CA GLU A 48 7.03 9.26 -7.43
C GLU A 48 5.79 9.41 -6.53
N SER A 49 5.76 8.71 -5.40
CA SER A 49 4.61 8.75 -4.49
C SER A 49 4.40 10.12 -3.87
N ASP A 50 3.16 10.59 -3.94
CA ASP A 50 2.72 11.83 -3.30
C ASP A 50 2.39 11.63 -1.81
N TYR A 51 1.96 10.43 -1.45
CA TYR A 51 1.47 10.08 -0.12
C TYR A 51 2.11 8.80 0.38
N VAL A 52 2.39 8.77 1.69
CA VAL A 52 2.87 7.57 2.36
C VAL A 52 1.91 7.22 3.50
N ILE A 53 1.54 5.95 3.60
CA ILE A 53 0.70 5.45 4.69
C ILE A 53 1.52 4.45 5.48
N THR A 54 1.66 4.70 6.77
CA THR A 54 2.42 3.86 7.70
C THR A 54 1.70 3.73 9.05
N ALA A 55 2.29 3.07 10.01
CA ALA A 55 1.82 3.03 11.39
C ALA A 55 2.92 3.51 12.35
N ASP A 56 2.52 3.83 13.58
CA ASP A 56 3.49 4.10 14.64
C ASP A 56 4.50 2.95 14.75
N GLU A 57 3.98 1.73 14.93
CA GLU A 57 4.77 0.51 15.02
C GLU A 57 4.01 -0.68 14.40
N GLY A 58 4.75 -1.74 14.10
CA GLY A 58 4.21 -3.03 13.70
C GLY A 58 4.73 -4.16 14.59
N ILE A 59 3.99 -5.27 14.66
CA ILE A 59 4.42 -6.47 15.37
C ILE A 59 4.58 -7.58 14.34
N ARG A 60 5.74 -8.23 14.35
CA ARG A 60 6.05 -9.34 13.46
C ARG A 60 6.92 -10.37 14.16
N GLY A 61 6.45 -11.63 14.23
CA GLY A 61 7.20 -12.69 14.88
C GLY A 61 7.55 -12.38 16.36
N GLY A 62 6.65 -11.67 17.07
CA GLY A 62 6.88 -11.26 18.46
C GLY A 62 7.83 -10.07 18.64
N LYS A 63 8.34 -9.49 17.54
CA LYS A 63 9.22 -8.31 17.56
C LYS A 63 8.48 -7.06 17.14
N THR A 64 8.76 -5.95 17.81
CA THR A 64 8.28 -4.62 17.41
C THR A 64 9.14 -4.08 16.29
N ILE A 65 8.48 -3.57 15.24
CA ILE A 65 9.10 -2.85 14.13
C ILE A 65 8.66 -1.40 14.24
N HIS A 66 9.60 -0.49 14.36
CA HIS A 66 9.36 0.95 14.48
C HIS A 66 9.09 1.57 13.09
N LEU A 67 7.89 1.29 12.53
CA LEU A 67 7.56 1.64 11.15
C LEU A 67 7.70 3.14 10.88
N LYS A 68 7.17 3.99 11.78
CA LYS A 68 7.24 5.45 11.63
C LYS A 68 8.68 5.95 11.64
N SER A 69 9.53 5.45 12.53
CA SER A 69 10.94 5.85 12.59
C SER A 69 11.68 5.50 11.30
N ILE A 70 11.47 4.29 10.78
CA ILE A 70 12.04 3.84 9.50
C ILE A 70 11.51 4.69 8.33
N THR A 71 10.21 5.03 8.37
CA THR A 71 9.59 5.90 7.36
C THR A 71 10.19 7.31 7.41
N ASP A 72 10.39 7.88 8.59
CA ASP A 72 10.98 9.21 8.74
C ASP A 72 12.39 9.29 8.16
N GLU A 73 13.19 8.27 8.41
CA GLU A 73 14.54 8.17 7.85
C GLU A 73 14.49 8.08 6.31
N ALA A 74 13.58 7.27 5.76
CA ALA A 74 13.39 7.17 4.32
C ALA A 74 12.91 8.48 3.68
N LEU A 75 12.04 9.21 4.35
CA LEU A 75 11.43 10.44 3.82
C LEU A 75 12.40 11.63 3.75
N VAL A 76 13.56 11.57 4.40
CA VAL A 76 14.62 12.56 4.22
C VAL A 76 15.04 12.65 2.75
N GLU A 77 15.06 11.51 2.05
CA GLU A 77 15.42 11.41 0.63
C GLU A 77 14.21 11.53 -0.33
N CYS A 78 13.02 11.85 0.19
CA CYS A 78 11.77 11.84 -0.60
C CYS A 78 11.05 13.20 -0.56
N PRO A 79 11.61 14.27 -1.15
CA PRO A 79 11.08 15.64 -1.03
C PRO A 79 9.71 15.84 -1.73
N LYS A 80 9.30 14.93 -2.61
CA LYS A 80 8.01 15.00 -3.31
C LYS A 80 6.82 14.55 -2.44
N VAL A 81 7.07 13.85 -1.35
CA VAL A 81 5.99 13.36 -0.47
C VAL A 81 5.30 14.51 0.23
N LYS A 82 4.02 14.66 -0.03
CA LYS A 82 3.18 15.76 0.50
C LYS A 82 2.69 15.48 1.92
N LYS A 83 2.27 14.24 2.19
CA LYS A 83 1.74 13.82 3.50
C LYS A 83 2.15 12.39 3.83
N CYS A 84 2.37 12.17 5.14
CA CYS A 84 2.55 10.86 5.74
C CYS A 84 1.37 10.59 6.69
N ILE A 85 0.53 9.64 6.32
CA ILE A 85 -0.66 9.24 7.09
C ILE A 85 -0.26 8.12 8.05
N VAL A 86 -0.43 8.35 9.34
CA VAL A 86 0.04 7.45 10.38
C VAL A 86 -1.13 6.77 11.12
N ILE A 87 -1.12 5.46 11.12
CA ILE A 87 -2.09 4.64 11.85
C ILE A 87 -1.57 4.42 13.28
N LYS A 88 -2.39 4.71 14.27
CA LYS A 88 -2.06 4.47 15.66
C LYS A 88 -2.38 3.03 16.03
N ARG A 89 -1.36 2.17 16.06
CA ARG A 89 -1.51 0.73 16.38
C ARG A 89 -1.12 0.40 17.81
N THR A 90 0.05 0.82 18.27
CA THR A 90 0.54 0.55 19.63
C THR A 90 0.29 1.71 20.56
N GLY A 91 0.25 2.93 20.05
CA GLY A 91 0.09 4.15 20.81
C GLY A 91 1.35 4.62 21.51
N ASN A 92 2.50 4.01 21.20
CA ASN A 92 3.78 4.44 21.72
C ASN A 92 4.16 5.82 21.16
N ARG A 93 5.05 6.51 21.88
CA ARG A 93 5.56 7.81 21.46
C ARG A 93 6.41 7.67 20.22
N ILE A 94 6.13 8.46 19.19
CA ILE A 94 6.85 8.54 17.94
C ILE A 94 7.31 9.97 17.67
N ASN A 95 8.29 10.14 16.80
CA ASN A 95 8.63 11.44 16.24
C ASN A 95 7.49 11.92 15.34
N TRP A 96 7.28 13.25 15.33
CA TRP A 96 6.16 13.84 14.60
C TRP A 96 6.58 15.12 13.90
N ASP A 97 6.28 15.22 12.61
CA ASP A 97 6.48 16.41 11.78
C ASP A 97 5.11 17.01 11.44
N GLU A 98 4.75 18.11 12.10
CA GLU A 98 3.46 18.79 11.95
C GLU A 98 3.19 19.29 10.51
N SER A 99 4.23 19.51 9.73
CA SER A 99 4.08 19.97 8.34
C SER A 99 3.65 18.86 7.37
N ARG A 100 3.97 17.61 7.71
CA ARG A 100 3.82 16.44 6.84
C ARG A 100 2.91 15.37 7.42
N ASP A 101 3.01 15.08 8.71
CA ASP A 101 2.37 13.92 9.34
C ASP A 101 0.93 14.22 9.73
N VAL A 102 0.05 13.25 9.52
CA VAL A 102 -1.35 13.33 9.92
C VAL A 102 -1.81 11.99 10.49
N TRP A 103 -2.61 12.02 11.56
CA TRP A 103 -3.18 10.81 12.12
C TRP A 103 -4.34 10.31 11.27
N TYR A 104 -4.28 9.05 10.87
CA TYR A 104 -5.37 8.37 10.15
C TYR A 104 -6.71 8.52 10.89
N HIS A 105 -6.70 8.27 12.20
CA HIS A 105 -7.91 8.32 13.03
C HIS A 105 -8.55 9.71 13.12
N ASP A 106 -7.77 10.76 12.96
CA ASP A 106 -8.30 12.13 12.95
C ASP A 106 -8.89 12.47 11.57
N MET A 107 -8.26 12.00 10.50
CA MET A 107 -8.77 12.21 9.15
C MET A 107 -10.16 11.58 8.93
N ILE A 108 -10.40 10.39 9.47
CA ILE A 108 -11.66 9.65 9.22
C ILE A 108 -12.83 10.11 10.07
N LYS A 109 -12.62 10.95 11.11
CA LYS A 109 -13.69 11.35 12.05
C LYS A 109 -14.87 12.07 11.39
N ASN A 110 -14.58 12.89 10.38
CA ASN A 110 -15.55 13.80 9.79
C ASN A 110 -15.77 13.54 8.27
N VAL A 111 -15.45 12.35 7.80
CA VAL A 111 -15.67 11.98 6.39
C VAL A 111 -16.95 11.16 6.24
N SER A 112 -17.59 11.28 5.10
CA SER A 112 -18.72 10.43 4.73
C SER A 112 -18.29 8.99 4.56
N SER A 113 -19.13 8.04 4.97
CA SER A 113 -18.96 6.62 4.66
C SER A 113 -19.31 6.29 3.20
N ASN A 114 -19.98 7.20 2.49
CA ASN A 114 -20.30 7.04 1.09
C ASN A 114 -19.22 7.67 0.23
N CYS A 115 -18.61 6.85 -0.63
CA CYS A 115 -17.61 7.25 -1.60
C CYS A 115 -17.91 6.50 -2.89
N GLU A 116 -18.44 7.21 -3.88
CA GLU A 116 -18.71 6.61 -5.19
C GLU A 116 -17.39 6.16 -5.84
N PRO A 117 -17.37 5.00 -6.52
CA PRO A 117 -16.16 4.55 -7.19
C PRO A 117 -15.86 5.43 -8.39
N GLU A 118 -14.57 5.68 -8.62
CA GLU A 118 -14.10 6.31 -9.84
C GLU A 118 -14.26 5.34 -11.02
N GLU A 119 -14.74 5.84 -12.16
CA GLU A 119 -14.82 5.07 -13.40
C GLU A 119 -13.41 4.90 -13.99
N MET A 120 -12.98 3.65 -14.12
CA MET A 120 -11.64 3.30 -14.60
C MET A 120 -11.69 2.53 -15.91
N SER A 121 -10.82 2.88 -16.84
CA SER A 121 -10.57 2.09 -18.04
C SER A 121 -9.79 0.81 -17.72
N ALA A 122 -9.92 -0.21 -18.57
CA ALA A 122 -9.15 -1.45 -18.41
C ALA A 122 -7.63 -1.24 -18.43
N GLU A 123 -7.16 -0.23 -19.16
CA GLU A 123 -5.74 0.11 -19.28
C GLU A 123 -5.24 1.08 -18.20
N ASP A 124 -6.14 1.61 -17.36
CA ASP A 124 -5.74 2.53 -16.29
C ASP A 124 -4.88 1.81 -15.24
N PRO A 125 -3.83 2.47 -14.75
CA PRO A 125 -2.97 1.94 -13.71
C PRO A 125 -3.74 1.64 -12.42
N LEU A 126 -3.48 0.47 -11.82
CA LEU A 126 -4.10 0.06 -10.57
C LEU A 126 -3.10 0.07 -9.41
N PHE A 127 -1.98 -0.61 -9.58
CA PHE A 127 -0.92 -0.66 -8.56
C PHE A 127 0.45 -0.98 -9.17
N ILE A 128 1.49 -0.73 -8.37
CA ILE A 128 2.88 -1.03 -8.70
C ILE A 128 3.42 -2.03 -7.68
N LEU A 129 3.95 -3.16 -8.16
CA LEU A 129 4.68 -4.12 -7.33
C LEU A 129 6.16 -4.17 -7.73
N TYR A 130 7.03 -4.17 -6.74
CA TYR A 130 8.47 -4.25 -6.94
C TYR A 130 8.97 -5.69 -6.85
N THR A 131 9.66 -6.11 -7.88
CA THR A 131 10.36 -7.41 -7.94
C THR A 131 11.86 -7.23 -7.68
N SER A 132 12.52 -8.30 -7.25
CA SER A 132 13.97 -8.35 -7.03
C SER A 132 14.76 -8.36 -8.33
N GLY A 133 14.73 -7.32 -9.14
CA GLY A 133 15.34 -7.30 -10.47
C GLY A 133 16.71 -7.98 -10.56
N SER A 134 17.03 -8.56 -11.71
CA SER A 134 18.29 -9.27 -12.01
C SER A 134 19.55 -8.40 -11.85
N THR A 135 19.40 -7.08 -11.81
CA THR A 135 20.49 -6.10 -11.67
C THR A 135 20.71 -5.62 -10.22
N GLY A 136 20.07 -6.24 -9.24
CA GLY A 136 20.17 -5.86 -7.83
C GLY A 136 19.29 -4.67 -7.41
N LYS A 137 18.79 -3.86 -8.35
CA LYS A 137 17.80 -2.81 -8.07
C LYS A 137 16.38 -3.36 -8.27
N PRO A 138 15.46 -3.12 -7.34
CA PRO A 138 14.06 -3.49 -7.52
C PRO A 138 13.47 -2.82 -8.77
N LYS A 139 12.66 -3.57 -9.51
CA LYS A 139 11.93 -3.06 -10.69
C LYS A 139 10.45 -2.98 -10.37
N GLY A 140 9.86 -1.81 -10.56
CA GLY A 140 8.42 -1.60 -10.45
C GLY A 140 7.69 -2.22 -11.64
N VAL A 141 6.73 -3.09 -11.37
CA VAL A 141 5.82 -3.66 -12.38
C VAL A 141 4.47 -3.01 -12.20
N LEU A 142 4.05 -2.27 -13.22
CA LEU A 142 2.73 -1.63 -13.26
C LEU A 142 1.67 -2.66 -13.66
N HIS A 143 0.64 -2.79 -12.84
CA HIS A 143 -0.54 -3.59 -13.13
C HIS A 143 -1.71 -2.67 -13.49
N THR A 144 -2.40 -3.00 -14.60
CA THR A 144 -3.60 -2.28 -15.02
C THR A 144 -4.87 -2.87 -14.43
N THR A 145 -5.93 -2.08 -14.38
CA THR A 145 -7.22 -2.46 -13.80
C THR A 145 -7.79 -3.70 -14.48
N GLY A 146 -7.88 -3.70 -15.79
CA GLY A 146 -8.40 -4.84 -16.57
C GLY A 146 -7.49 -6.05 -16.53
N GLY A 147 -6.16 -5.84 -16.66
CA GLY A 147 -5.19 -6.93 -16.62
C GLY A 147 -5.23 -7.70 -15.30
N TYR A 148 -5.28 -6.98 -14.18
CA TYR A 148 -5.40 -7.60 -12.85
C TYR A 148 -6.77 -8.28 -12.65
N MET A 149 -7.86 -7.67 -13.10
CA MET A 149 -9.21 -8.25 -13.03
C MET A 149 -9.30 -9.58 -13.77
N VAL A 150 -8.74 -9.68 -14.98
CA VAL A 150 -8.71 -10.94 -15.74
C VAL A 150 -7.92 -12.01 -14.99
N TYR A 151 -6.74 -11.68 -14.48
CA TYR A 151 -5.93 -12.63 -13.73
C TYR A 151 -6.62 -13.11 -12.45
N ALA A 152 -7.16 -12.19 -11.66
CA ALA A 152 -7.84 -12.51 -10.41
C ALA A 152 -9.10 -13.35 -10.66
N SER A 153 -9.89 -13.03 -11.69
CA SER A 153 -11.08 -13.77 -12.08
C SER A 153 -10.72 -15.20 -12.51
N MET A 154 -9.74 -15.35 -13.39
CA MET A 154 -9.30 -16.67 -13.85
C MET A 154 -8.80 -17.55 -12.71
N THR A 155 -7.92 -17.03 -11.86
CA THR A 155 -7.37 -17.79 -10.73
C THR A 155 -8.46 -18.14 -9.71
N CYS A 156 -9.37 -17.24 -9.41
CA CYS A 156 -10.48 -17.51 -8.51
C CYS A 156 -11.41 -18.59 -9.08
N LEU A 157 -11.83 -18.45 -10.33
CA LEU A 157 -12.75 -19.43 -10.97
C LEU A 157 -12.11 -20.81 -11.12
N LEU A 158 -10.87 -20.87 -11.58
CA LEU A 158 -10.19 -22.15 -11.83
C LEU A 158 -9.87 -22.92 -10.55
N TYR A 159 -9.57 -22.22 -9.44
CA TYR A 159 -9.23 -22.85 -8.16
C TYR A 159 -10.45 -23.13 -7.27
N THR A 160 -11.53 -22.37 -7.41
CA THR A 160 -12.69 -22.46 -6.54
C THR A 160 -13.90 -23.16 -7.17
N SER A 161 -13.95 -23.24 -8.50
CA SER A 161 -15.02 -23.99 -9.17
C SER A 161 -14.80 -25.49 -9.01
N PRO A 162 -15.83 -26.24 -8.58
CA PRO A 162 -15.73 -27.68 -8.51
C PRO A 162 -15.39 -28.25 -9.89
N SER A 163 -14.38 -29.11 -9.92
CA SER A 163 -14.04 -29.85 -11.14
C SER A 163 -15.22 -30.76 -11.51
N PRO A 164 -15.50 -31.00 -12.82
CA PRO A 164 -16.46 -32.02 -13.22
C PRO A 164 -16.13 -33.41 -12.66
N ARG A 165 -14.88 -33.65 -12.24
CA ARG A 165 -14.45 -34.87 -11.56
C ARG A 165 -14.86 -34.93 -10.09
N ASP A 166 -15.08 -33.77 -9.46
CA ASP A 166 -15.45 -33.68 -8.02
C ASP A 166 -16.97 -33.82 -7.84
N THR A 167 -17.73 -33.80 -8.91
CA THR A 167 -19.19 -33.92 -8.92
C THR A 167 -19.70 -35.37 -9.20
N ASN A 168 -18.80 -36.31 -9.39
CA ASN A 168 -19.17 -37.73 -9.51
C ASN A 168 -19.29 -38.37 -8.12
N PRO A 169 -20.49 -38.93 -7.75
CA PRO A 169 -20.72 -39.63 -6.48
C PRO A 169 -19.92 -40.95 -6.40
#